data_0473950631f1feaf10ae65b5616b7092
#
_entry.id   0473950631f1feaf10ae65b5616b7092
#
_cell.length_a   1.000
_cell.length_b   1.000
_cell.length_c   1.000
_cell.angle_alpha   90.00
_cell.angle_beta   90.00
_cell.angle_gamma   90.00
#
_symmetry.space_group_name_H-M   'P 1'
#
loop_
_entity.id
_entity.type
_entity.pdbx_description
1 polymer ?
#
loop_
_entity_poly.entity_id
_entity_poly.type
_entity_poly.pdbx_seq_one_letter_code
_entity_poly.pdbx_strand_id
1 'polypeptide(L)'
;MVDVTPKDPTHRRAVARGKVFMQPATTAAVVNREVKKGDVLAVARVAAIMAAKRTSDTIPLCHPLLIGAVHVNFEVADDFIEVEVQVDTVDRTGVEMEALHACSVAALTI
;
A
#
# COMPACT_ATOMS: atom_id res chain seq x y z
N MET A 1 -3.17 16.80 14.62
CA MET A 1 -4.29 16.40 13.73
C MET A 1 -5.11 17.64 13.43
N VAL A 2 -5.39 17.89 12.16
CA VAL A 2 -6.09 19.10 11.71
C VAL A 2 -7.60 18.84 11.68
N ASP A 3 -8.40 19.83 12.11
CA ASP A 3 -9.85 19.75 12.01
C ASP A 3 -10.27 19.90 10.53
N VAL A 4 -10.94 18.88 9.97
CA VAL A 4 -11.41 18.86 8.60
C VAL A 4 -12.94 18.99 8.50
N THR A 5 -13.64 19.15 9.64
CA THR A 5 -15.10 19.24 9.69
C THR A 5 -15.67 20.30 8.73
N PRO A 6 -15.08 21.53 8.60
CA PRO A 6 -15.62 22.54 7.70
C PRO A 6 -15.37 22.32 6.21
N LYS A 7 -14.55 21.32 5.84
CA LYS A 7 -14.27 21.02 4.43
C LYS A 7 -15.39 20.21 3.79
N ASP A 8 -15.63 20.47 2.50
CA ASP A 8 -16.57 19.68 1.72
C ASP A 8 -15.96 18.34 1.32
N PRO A 9 -16.75 17.25 1.28
CA PRO A 9 -16.30 15.97 0.73
C PRO A 9 -16.02 16.09 -0.76
N THR A 10 -14.87 15.59 -1.20
CA THR A 10 -14.48 15.53 -2.62
C THR A 10 -13.82 14.20 -2.92
N HIS A 11 -13.79 13.82 -4.19
CA HIS A 11 -13.00 12.66 -4.62
C HIS A 11 -11.53 12.95 -4.40
N ARG A 12 -10.85 11.99 -3.76
CA ARG A 12 -9.43 12.04 -3.45
C ARG A 12 -8.74 10.78 -3.94
N ARG A 13 -7.55 10.96 -4.50
CA ARG A 13 -6.70 9.86 -4.97
C ARG A 13 -5.27 10.16 -4.60
N ALA A 14 -4.58 9.14 -4.12
CA ALA A 14 -3.15 9.18 -3.91
C ALA A 14 -2.51 7.91 -4.45
N VAL A 15 -1.30 8.03 -4.98
CA VAL A 15 -0.49 6.92 -5.47
C VAL A 15 0.86 6.97 -4.77
N ALA A 16 1.26 5.85 -4.17
CA ALA A 16 2.57 5.69 -3.58
C ALA A 16 3.32 4.56 -4.28
N ARG A 17 4.61 4.72 -4.46
CA ARG A 17 5.51 3.71 -5.04
C ARG A 17 6.70 3.49 -4.15
N GLY A 18 7.20 2.27 -4.15
CA GLY A 18 8.43 1.91 -3.47
C GLY A 18 9.06 0.68 -4.09
N LYS A 19 10.36 0.52 -3.87
CA LYS A 19 11.12 -0.63 -4.38
C LYS A 19 11.75 -1.39 -3.23
N VAL A 20 11.73 -2.71 -3.33
CA VAL A 20 12.47 -3.61 -2.44
C VAL A 20 13.58 -4.23 -3.28
N PHE A 21 14.83 -3.89 -2.99
CA PHE A 21 15.99 -4.42 -3.69
C PHE A 21 16.40 -5.77 -3.09
N MET A 22 16.75 -6.70 -3.96
CA MET A 22 17.12 -8.05 -3.56
C MET A 22 18.02 -8.71 -4.60
N GLN A 23 18.61 -9.87 -4.24
CA GLN A 23 19.39 -10.63 -5.18
C GLN A 23 18.52 -11.15 -6.34
N PRO A 24 19.06 -11.26 -7.56
CA PRO A 24 18.31 -11.82 -8.69
C PRO A 24 17.74 -13.21 -8.44
N ALA A 25 18.44 -14.06 -7.71
CA ALA A 25 17.93 -15.37 -7.32
C ALA A 25 16.68 -15.27 -6.43
N THR A 26 16.60 -14.23 -5.61
CA THR A 26 15.45 -13.99 -4.73
C THR A 26 14.24 -13.51 -5.51
N THR A 27 14.41 -12.56 -6.45
CA THR A 27 13.30 -12.13 -7.32
C THR A 27 12.79 -13.30 -8.15
N ALA A 28 13.65 -14.12 -8.70
CA ALA A 28 13.29 -15.33 -9.44
C ALA A 28 12.47 -16.30 -8.58
N ALA A 29 12.88 -16.53 -7.33
CA ALA A 29 12.16 -17.40 -6.40
C ALA A 29 10.75 -16.87 -6.10
N VAL A 30 10.58 -15.55 -5.96
CA VAL A 30 9.28 -14.93 -5.75
C VAL A 30 8.36 -15.14 -6.96
N VAL A 31 8.85 -14.88 -8.17
CA VAL A 31 8.11 -15.06 -9.41
C VAL A 31 7.68 -16.51 -9.61
N ASN A 32 8.59 -17.45 -9.35
CA ASN A 32 8.35 -18.88 -9.55
C ASN A 32 7.61 -19.53 -8.37
N ARG A 33 7.24 -18.76 -7.35
CA ARG A 33 6.53 -19.23 -6.14
C ARG A 33 7.30 -20.33 -5.39
N GLU A 34 8.63 -20.18 -5.33
CA GLU A 34 9.52 -21.13 -4.67
C GLU A 34 9.79 -20.78 -3.20
N VAL A 35 9.22 -19.69 -2.71
CA VAL A 35 9.36 -19.25 -1.32
C VAL A 35 8.49 -20.11 -0.41
N LYS A 36 9.08 -20.66 0.66
CA LYS A 36 8.39 -21.57 1.58
C LYS A 36 7.16 -20.97 2.26
N LYS A 37 7.13 -19.65 2.43
CA LYS A 37 6.01 -18.94 3.06
C LYS A 37 4.80 -18.74 2.15
N GLY A 38 4.87 -19.18 0.89
CA GLY A 38 3.76 -19.17 -0.03
C GLY A 38 3.88 -18.11 -1.13
N ASP A 39 2.75 -17.63 -1.65
CA ASP A 39 2.68 -16.64 -2.70
C ASP A 39 2.94 -15.24 -2.12
N VAL A 40 4.18 -14.78 -2.21
CA VAL A 40 4.64 -13.53 -1.59
C VAL A 40 3.85 -12.32 -2.08
N LEU A 41 3.61 -12.21 -3.39
CA LEU A 41 2.94 -11.03 -3.95
C LEU A 41 1.45 -11.02 -3.61
N ALA A 42 0.80 -12.17 -3.58
CA ALA A 42 -0.60 -12.25 -3.16
C ALA A 42 -0.78 -11.86 -1.70
N VAL A 43 0.11 -12.33 -0.83
CA VAL A 43 0.08 -11.98 0.60
C VAL A 43 0.38 -10.50 0.80
N ALA A 44 1.36 -9.95 0.08
CA ALA A 44 1.69 -8.54 0.15
C ALA A 44 0.53 -7.65 -0.32
N ARG A 45 -0.20 -8.07 -1.35
CA ARG A 45 -1.40 -7.35 -1.81
C ARG A 45 -2.46 -7.26 -0.72
N VAL A 46 -2.78 -8.38 -0.10
CA VAL A 46 -3.76 -8.41 1.00
C VAL A 46 -3.30 -7.54 2.17
N ALA A 47 -2.02 -7.63 2.53
CA ALA A 47 -1.45 -6.82 3.61
C ALA A 47 -1.55 -5.32 3.31
N ALA A 48 -1.28 -4.91 2.07
CA ALA A 48 -1.42 -3.51 1.64
C ALA A 48 -2.87 -3.01 1.76
N ILE A 49 -3.83 -3.81 1.33
CA ILE A 49 -5.25 -3.46 1.42
C ILE A 49 -5.68 -3.32 2.89
N MET A 50 -5.28 -4.25 3.73
CA MET A 50 -5.56 -4.19 5.17
C MET A 50 -4.92 -2.96 5.82
N ALA A 51 -3.68 -2.63 5.45
CA ALA A 51 -2.98 -1.47 5.96
C ALA A 51 -3.67 -0.17 5.57
N ALA A 52 -4.10 -0.01 4.32
CA ALA A 52 -4.83 1.17 3.86
C ALA A 52 -6.09 1.40 4.71
N LYS A 53 -6.81 0.34 5.03
CA LYS A 53 -8.05 0.39 5.83
C LYS A 53 -7.81 0.72 7.31
N ARG A 54 -6.59 0.55 7.80
CA ARG A 54 -6.23 0.68 9.22
C ARG A 54 -5.14 1.72 9.48
N THR A 55 -4.97 2.66 8.57
CA THR A 55 -3.89 3.65 8.68
C THR A 55 -3.98 4.46 9.98
N SER A 56 -5.18 4.86 10.39
CA SER A 56 -5.37 5.63 11.63
C SER A 56 -5.02 4.84 12.90
N ASP A 57 -4.99 3.52 12.86
CA ASP A 57 -4.58 2.68 13.99
C ASP A 57 -3.06 2.75 14.24
N THR A 58 -2.29 3.07 13.21
CA THR A 58 -0.82 3.07 13.23
C THR A 58 -0.25 4.48 13.16
N ILE A 59 -0.86 5.36 12.37
CA ILE A 59 -0.37 6.72 12.14
C ILE A 59 -1.18 7.69 13.02
N PRO A 60 -0.55 8.27 14.06
CA PRO A 60 -1.31 8.96 15.12
C PRO A 60 -2.12 10.18 14.68
N LEU A 61 -1.65 10.90 13.66
CA LEU A 61 -2.28 12.16 13.24
C LEU A 61 -3.21 11.98 12.04
N CYS A 62 -3.66 10.75 11.78
CA CYS A 62 -4.61 10.44 10.72
C CYS A 62 -6.01 10.19 11.26
N HIS A 63 -7.01 10.73 10.56
CA HIS A 63 -8.40 10.40 10.82
C HIS A 63 -8.74 9.03 10.24
N PRO A 64 -9.67 8.27 10.86
CA PRO A 64 -10.27 7.11 10.20
C PRO A 64 -11.05 7.58 8.97
N LEU A 65 -10.80 6.96 7.83
CA LEU A 65 -11.45 7.29 6.56
C LEU A 65 -12.17 6.08 5.99
N LEU A 66 -13.25 6.33 5.28
CA LEU A 66 -13.93 5.32 4.50
C LEU A 66 -13.23 5.18 3.13
N ILE A 67 -12.51 4.10 2.95
CA ILE A 67 -11.76 3.85 1.72
C ILE A 67 -12.70 3.32 0.64
N GLY A 68 -12.69 3.95 -0.54
CA GLY A 68 -13.51 3.55 -1.67
C GLY A 68 -12.87 2.43 -2.48
N ALA A 69 -11.57 2.53 -2.77
CA ALA A 69 -10.84 1.52 -3.52
C ALA A 69 -9.35 1.54 -3.18
N VAL A 70 -8.73 0.36 -3.24
CA VAL A 70 -7.29 0.19 -3.13
C VAL A 70 -6.82 -0.69 -4.28
N HIS A 71 -5.92 -0.16 -5.10
CA HIS A 71 -5.28 -0.91 -6.19
C HIS A 71 -3.81 -1.11 -5.88
N VAL A 72 -3.36 -2.35 -5.92
CA VAL A 72 -1.98 -2.72 -5.65
C VAL A 72 -1.40 -3.43 -6.86
N ASN A 73 -0.34 -2.86 -7.43
CA ASN A 73 0.37 -3.43 -8.56
C ASN A 73 1.83 -3.69 -8.20
N PHE A 74 2.37 -4.78 -8.72
CA PHE A 74 3.76 -5.14 -8.57
C PHE A 74 4.44 -5.20 -9.91
N GLU A 75 5.68 -4.73 -9.97
CA GLU A 75 6.54 -4.86 -11.13
C GLU A 75 7.85 -5.51 -10.68
N VAL A 76 8.15 -6.69 -11.24
CA VAL A 76 9.32 -7.47 -10.84
C VAL A 76 10.41 -7.25 -11.88
N ALA A 77 11.54 -6.68 -11.45
CA ALA A 77 12.77 -6.57 -12.22
C ALA A 77 13.78 -7.64 -11.78
N ASP A 78 14.99 -7.61 -12.33
CA ASP A 78 16.01 -8.61 -11.97
C ASP A 78 16.44 -8.51 -10.51
N ASP A 79 16.54 -7.30 -9.96
CA ASP A 79 17.10 -7.04 -8.64
C ASP A 79 16.19 -6.22 -7.72
N PHE A 80 14.94 -6.02 -8.10
CA PHE A 80 13.96 -5.37 -7.22
C PHE A 80 12.53 -5.78 -7.56
N ILE A 81 11.65 -5.55 -6.61
CA ILE A 81 10.20 -5.57 -6.80
C ILE A 81 9.69 -4.17 -6.49
N GLU A 82 9.02 -3.54 -7.45
CA GLU A 82 8.34 -2.27 -7.24
C GLU A 82 6.90 -2.51 -6.81
N VAL A 83 6.49 -1.78 -5.78
CA VAL A 83 5.11 -1.77 -5.30
C VAL A 83 4.50 -0.43 -5.65
N GLU A 84 3.33 -0.44 -6.28
CA GLU A 84 2.53 0.75 -6.51
C GLU A 84 1.17 0.56 -5.85
N VAL A 85 0.78 1.50 -5.00
CA VAL A 85 -0.53 1.49 -4.35
C VAL A 85 -1.28 2.76 -4.69
N GLN A 86 -2.49 2.62 -5.23
CA GLN A 86 -3.43 3.70 -5.46
C GLN A 86 -4.60 3.56 -4.51
N VAL A 87 -4.91 4.62 -3.79
CA VAL A 87 -6.06 4.68 -2.89
C VAL A 87 -7.01 5.78 -3.34
N ASP A 88 -8.28 5.44 -3.41
CA ASP A 88 -9.37 6.36 -3.75
C ASP A 88 -10.38 6.44 -2.60
N THR A 89 -10.89 7.63 -2.36
CA THR A 89 -11.98 7.88 -1.41
C THR A 89 -12.77 9.12 -1.81
N VAL A 90 -13.92 9.28 -1.21
CA VAL A 90 -14.68 10.54 -1.21
C VAL A 90 -14.78 10.98 0.25
N ASP A 91 -14.01 12.00 0.61
CA ASP A 91 -13.91 12.47 1.99
C ASP A 91 -13.41 13.92 2.04
N ARG A 92 -13.25 14.44 3.26
CA ARG A 92 -12.84 15.81 3.56
C ARG A 92 -11.34 16.01 3.62
N THR A 93 -10.56 14.93 3.51
CA THR A 93 -9.10 14.98 3.51
C THR A 93 -8.53 13.99 2.51
N GLY A 94 -7.25 14.12 2.20
CA GLY A 94 -6.55 13.24 1.27
C GLY A 94 -6.26 11.87 1.86
N VAL A 95 -5.79 10.97 1.00
CA VAL A 95 -5.45 9.58 1.32
C VAL A 95 -3.97 9.27 1.09
N GLU A 96 -3.12 10.29 1.17
CA GLU A 96 -1.68 10.14 0.98
C GLU A 96 -1.07 9.18 1.99
N MET A 97 -1.46 9.30 3.27
CA MET A 97 -0.92 8.43 4.32
C MET A 97 -1.42 7.00 4.18
N GLU A 98 -2.65 6.80 3.73
CA GLU A 98 -3.19 5.48 3.42
C GLU A 98 -2.40 4.80 2.31
N ALA A 99 -2.08 5.53 1.23
CA ALA A 99 -1.28 4.99 0.14
C ALA A 99 0.17 4.69 0.57
N LEU A 100 0.80 5.59 1.30
CA LEU A 100 2.17 5.40 1.81
C LEU A 100 2.24 4.25 2.82
N HIS A 101 1.30 4.15 3.73
CA HIS A 101 1.22 3.08 4.72
C HIS A 101 1.04 1.73 4.03
N ALA A 102 0.09 1.64 3.10
CA ALA A 102 -0.15 0.41 2.35
C ALA A 102 1.08 -0.02 1.54
N CYS A 103 1.74 0.90 0.87
CA CYS A 103 2.96 0.64 0.11
C CYS A 103 4.09 0.14 1.04
N SER A 104 4.26 0.78 2.18
CA SER A 104 5.27 0.40 3.17
C SER A 104 5.03 -1.00 3.74
N VAL A 105 3.78 -1.32 4.07
CA VAL A 105 3.41 -2.64 4.60
C VAL A 105 3.55 -3.73 3.55
N ALA A 106 3.22 -3.45 2.28
CA ALA A 106 3.48 -4.38 1.18
C ALA A 106 4.97 -4.67 1.05
N ALA A 107 5.81 -3.63 1.06
CA ALA A 107 7.27 -3.78 1.00
C ALA A 107 7.81 -4.58 2.19
N LEU A 108 7.32 -4.30 3.39
CA LEU A 108 7.70 -5.02 4.60
C LEU A 108 7.28 -6.49 4.53
N THR A 109 6.12 -6.78 3.97
CA THR A 109 5.63 -8.14 3.80
C THR A 109 6.50 -8.94 2.81
N ILE A 110 6.94 -8.30 1.72
CA ILE A 110 7.88 -8.91 0.77
C ILE A 110 9.21 -9.24 1.44
#